data_744ffec0ab63be9baaec5dcc54a9165b
#
_entry.id   744ffec0ab63be9baaec5dcc54a9165b
#
_cell.length_a   1.000
_cell.length_b   1.000
_cell.length_c   1.000
_cell.angle_alpha   90.00
_cell.angle_beta   90.00
_cell.angle_gamma   90.00
#
_symmetry.space_group_name_H-M   'P 1'
#
loop_
_entity.id
_entity.type
_entity.pdbx_description
1 polymer ?
#
loop_
_entity_poly.entity_id
_entity_poly.type
_entity_poly.pdbx_seq_one_letter_code
_entity_poly.pdbx_strand_id
1 'polypeptide(L)'
;MRKTIMMMCVAAVLAACSSHQDQQGWVKVEGNKFVDPQGNELVFRGLCFSDPVKLVGDGQWNERYFAEAADWGANVVRFAVHPTNLNRMGWDATFEAMDQGIAWAEKYGMYVIMDWHSIGNLKDAKYTNPMYDTDLEETFRFWRTVAQRYKDEPTVALYEVFNEPTVTGPDTGECTWEEWKGIQEQIIDTIRVYNPDAVCLCAGFNWAYDLTPVATAPIERPNVAYVSHPYPMKRSQPWEEQWEADFGFVADTYPVVCTEIGFCLENEKGAHIPVISTDVYGHHITEYFEKKGISFTVWCFDTDWSPTLIDDWNFTPSTQGRFFKEYLQKKAAE
;
A
#
# COMPACT_ATOMS: atom_id res chain seq x y z
N MET A 1 46.05 56.98 28.40
CA MET A 1 45.59 56.40 27.12
C MET A 1 45.24 54.94 27.38
N ARG A 2 43.96 54.61 27.62
CA ARG A 2 43.46 53.24 27.79
C ARG A 2 42.89 52.81 26.46
N LYS A 3 43.44 51.75 25.86
CA LYS A 3 42.90 51.12 24.66
C LYS A 3 41.84 50.10 25.08
N THR A 4 40.59 50.37 24.77
CA THR A 4 39.48 49.41 24.94
C THR A 4 39.51 48.48 23.75
N ILE A 5 39.72 47.19 23.99
CA ILE A 5 39.59 46.12 23.00
C ILE A 5 38.12 45.68 23.01
N MET A 6 37.44 45.94 21.90
CA MET A 6 36.08 45.49 21.67
C MET A 6 36.11 44.05 21.14
N MET A 7 35.68 43.10 21.97
CA MET A 7 35.60 41.70 21.64
C MET A 7 34.28 41.46 20.92
N MET A 8 34.34 41.20 19.62
CA MET A 8 33.20 40.85 18.79
C MET A 8 32.90 39.35 19.03
N CYS A 9 31.82 39.04 19.77
CA CYS A 9 31.28 37.71 19.85
C CYS A 9 30.55 37.40 18.55
N VAL A 10 31.14 36.57 17.68
CA VAL A 10 30.46 35.96 16.56
C VAL A 10 29.67 34.79 17.14
N ALA A 11 28.36 34.96 17.29
CA ALA A 11 27.43 33.87 17.56
C ALA A 11 27.29 33.03 16.31
N ALA A 12 27.95 31.89 16.23
CA ALA A 12 27.69 30.89 15.22
C ALA A 12 26.31 30.25 15.54
N VAL A 13 25.33 30.60 14.76
CA VAL A 13 24.07 29.88 14.73
C VAL A 13 24.36 28.55 14.04
N LEU A 14 24.61 27.53 14.83
CA LEU A 14 24.53 26.13 14.39
C LEU A 14 23.05 25.86 14.17
N ALA A 15 22.61 25.94 12.92
CA ALA A 15 21.37 25.30 12.49
C ALA A 15 21.58 23.80 12.70
N ALA A 16 21.07 23.29 13.81
CA ALA A 16 20.91 21.87 14.01
C ALA A 16 19.85 21.42 12.98
N CYS A 17 20.31 20.87 11.85
CA CYS A 17 19.51 19.90 11.12
C CYS A 17 19.30 18.73 12.10
N SER A 18 18.21 18.80 12.87
CA SER A 18 17.70 17.60 13.54
C SER A 18 17.27 16.65 12.42
N SER A 19 18.13 15.68 12.13
CA SER A 19 17.71 14.49 11.43
C SER A 19 16.60 13.88 12.27
N HIS A 20 15.35 14.02 11.83
CA HIS A 20 14.24 13.21 12.30
C HIS A 20 14.47 11.77 11.80
N GLN A 21 15.45 11.10 12.38
CA GLN A 21 15.44 9.66 12.56
C GLN A 21 14.66 9.38 13.84
N ASP A 22 13.37 9.74 13.87
CA ASP A 22 12.46 9.11 14.80
C ASP A 22 12.38 7.66 14.35
N GLN A 23 12.90 6.74 15.16
CA GLN A 23 12.83 5.31 14.89
C GLN A 23 11.37 4.97 14.63
N GLN A 24 11.07 4.48 13.43
CA GLN A 24 9.77 3.91 13.13
C GLN A 24 9.49 2.83 14.17
N GLY A 25 8.39 2.96 14.88
CA GLY A 25 7.93 1.96 15.83
C GLY A 25 6.65 1.31 15.33
N TRP A 26 6.11 0.38 16.11
CA TRP A 26 4.93 -0.39 15.72
C TRP A 26 3.70 0.47 15.57
N VAL A 27 3.12 0.45 14.38
CA VAL A 27 1.79 0.99 14.10
C VAL A 27 0.74 0.11 14.74
N LYS A 28 -0.34 0.74 15.23
CA LYS A 28 -1.49 0.05 15.85
C LYS A 28 -2.80 0.54 15.26
N VAL A 29 -3.85 -0.24 15.49
CA VAL A 29 -5.24 0.17 15.22
C VAL A 29 -5.89 0.60 16.53
N GLU A 30 -6.41 1.83 16.57
CA GLU A 30 -7.24 2.34 17.66
C GLU A 30 -8.56 2.88 17.11
N GLY A 31 -9.65 2.11 17.33
CA GLY A 31 -10.93 2.39 16.70
C GLY A 31 -10.85 2.30 15.17
N ASN A 32 -11.17 3.39 14.49
CA ASN A 32 -11.11 3.49 13.03
C ASN A 32 -9.83 4.17 12.49
N LYS A 33 -8.76 4.22 13.30
CA LYS A 33 -7.54 4.93 12.98
C LYS A 33 -6.31 4.04 13.09
N PHE A 34 -5.29 4.34 12.28
CA PHE A 34 -3.94 3.94 12.60
C PHE A 34 -3.31 4.98 13.52
N VAL A 35 -2.52 4.50 14.46
CA VAL A 35 -1.72 5.35 15.35
C VAL A 35 -0.26 4.96 15.29
N ASP A 36 0.59 6.00 15.37
CA ASP A 36 2.04 5.82 15.46
C ASP A 36 2.45 5.35 16.87
N PRO A 37 3.72 5.03 17.12
CA PRO A 37 4.20 4.62 18.44
C PRO A 37 4.01 5.66 19.54
N GLN A 38 3.82 6.94 19.18
CA GLN A 38 3.58 8.05 20.09
C GLN A 38 2.09 8.25 20.38
N GLY A 39 1.20 7.50 19.71
CA GLY A 39 -0.25 7.59 19.84
C GLY A 39 -0.89 8.69 18.99
N ASN A 40 -0.15 9.27 18.03
CA ASN A 40 -0.72 10.22 17.08
C ASN A 40 -1.42 9.48 15.94
N GLU A 41 -2.48 10.09 15.41
CA GLU A 41 -3.15 9.59 14.21
C GLU A 41 -2.18 9.57 13.01
N LEU A 42 -2.13 8.42 12.33
CA LEU A 42 -1.31 8.20 11.16
C LEU A 42 -2.20 7.90 9.95
N VAL A 43 -2.08 8.71 8.91
CA VAL A 43 -2.72 8.45 7.62
C VAL A 43 -1.64 8.11 6.61
N PHE A 44 -1.71 6.91 6.06
CA PHE A 44 -0.78 6.47 5.03
C PHE A 44 -1.17 7.07 3.69
N ARG A 45 -0.21 7.74 3.04
CA ARG A 45 -0.32 8.29 1.69
C ARG A 45 0.94 7.94 0.93
N GLY A 46 0.83 7.13 -0.10
CA GLY A 46 2.03 6.66 -0.76
C GLY A 46 1.85 6.03 -2.11
N LEU A 47 2.81 5.20 -2.47
CA LEU A 47 2.94 4.65 -3.80
C LEU A 47 2.93 3.12 -3.77
N CYS A 48 2.21 2.53 -4.71
CA CYS A 48 2.34 1.11 -4.98
C CYS A 48 3.53 0.89 -5.91
N PHE A 49 4.52 0.13 -5.45
CA PHE A 49 5.63 -0.32 -6.28
C PHE A 49 5.18 -1.53 -7.09
N SER A 50 5.68 -1.66 -8.30
CA SER A 50 5.55 -2.92 -9.01
C SER A 50 6.33 -4.03 -8.28
N ASP A 51 6.16 -5.26 -8.75
CA ASP A 51 6.75 -6.44 -8.11
C ASP A 51 8.28 -6.27 -7.92
N PRO A 52 8.80 -6.51 -6.70
CA PRO A 52 10.24 -6.42 -6.42
C PRO A 52 11.11 -7.24 -7.38
N VAL A 53 10.64 -8.44 -7.77
CA VAL A 53 11.37 -9.31 -8.73
C VAL A 53 11.42 -8.69 -10.13
N LYS A 54 10.32 -8.04 -10.56
CA LYS A 54 10.31 -7.26 -11.81
C LYS A 54 11.31 -6.12 -11.74
N LEU A 55 11.28 -5.33 -10.68
CA LEU A 55 12.18 -4.19 -10.50
C LEU A 55 13.67 -4.61 -10.43
N VAL A 56 13.96 -5.76 -9.81
CA VAL A 56 15.31 -6.36 -9.85
C VAL A 56 15.68 -6.69 -11.29
N GLY A 57 14.79 -7.32 -12.04
CA GLY A 57 14.99 -7.67 -13.44
C GLY A 57 15.22 -6.46 -14.36
N ASP A 58 14.55 -5.36 -14.08
CA ASP A 58 14.68 -4.08 -14.79
C ASP A 58 15.90 -3.26 -14.33
N GLY A 59 16.62 -3.70 -13.29
CA GLY A 59 17.74 -2.97 -12.69
C GLY A 59 17.31 -1.72 -11.90
N GLN A 60 16.05 -1.65 -11.51
CA GLN A 60 15.44 -0.50 -10.84
C GLN A 60 15.21 -0.70 -9.34
N TRP A 61 15.35 -1.92 -8.83
CA TRP A 61 15.32 -2.17 -7.39
C TRP A 61 16.62 -1.67 -6.74
N ASN A 62 16.65 -0.37 -6.46
CA ASN A 62 17.84 0.31 -5.93
C ASN A 62 17.43 1.51 -5.05
N GLU A 63 18.37 2.04 -4.28
CA GLU A 63 18.11 3.12 -3.33
C GLU A 63 17.51 4.38 -3.96
N ARG A 64 17.90 4.71 -5.21
CA ARG A 64 17.35 5.87 -5.92
C ARG A 64 15.85 5.77 -6.11
N TYR A 65 15.32 4.58 -6.37
CA TYR A 65 13.88 4.34 -6.55
C TYR A 65 13.08 4.70 -5.29
N PHE A 66 13.61 4.36 -4.11
CA PHE A 66 13.02 4.72 -2.82
C PHE A 66 13.19 6.20 -2.48
N ALA A 67 14.35 6.78 -2.80
CA ALA A 67 14.59 8.21 -2.63
C ALA A 67 13.60 9.06 -3.43
N GLU A 68 13.31 8.67 -4.67
CA GLU A 68 12.31 9.35 -5.52
C GLU A 68 10.88 9.21 -4.97
N ALA A 69 10.52 8.04 -4.45
CA ALA A 69 9.22 7.88 -3.79
C ALA A 69 9.06 8.80 -2.59
N ALA A 70 10.11 8.94 -1.77
CA ALA A 70 10.13 9.88 -0.66
C ALA A 70 10.10 11.35 -1.13
N ASP A 71 10.79 11.71 -2.22
CA ASP A 71 10.73 13.04 -2.84
C ASP A 71 9.29 13.39 -3.30
N TRP A 72 8.53 12.39 -3.70
CA TRP A 72 7.11 12.57 -4.00
C TRP A 72 6.25 12.82 -2.77
N GLY A 73 6.79 12.68 -1.56
CA GLY A 73 6.08 12.88 -0.30
C GLY A 73 5.37 11.64 0.22
N ALA A 74 5.73 10.45 -0.27
CA ALA A 74 5.18 9.20 0.25
C ALA A 74 5.68 8.92 1.67
N ASN A 75 4.77 8.52 2.58
CA ASN A 75 5.11 8.00 3.90
C ASN A 75 4.93 6.48 3.99
N VAL A 76 4.47 5.84 2.92
CA VAL A 76 4.31 4.40 2.79
C VAL A 76 4.57 3.95 1.36
N VAL A 77 5.15 2.77 1.20
CA VAL A 77 5.29 2.09 -0.09
C VAL A 77 4.72 0.68 0.01
N ARG A 78 4.06 0.23 -1.04
CA ARG A 78 3.47 -1.12 -1.10
C ARG A 78 4.28 -2.00 -2.03
N PHE A 79 4.72 -3.16 -1.52
CA PHE A 79 5.45 -4.17 -2.29
C PHE A 79 4.45 -5.20 -2.83
N ALA A 80 4.18 -5.15 -4.13
CA ALA A 80 3.28 -6.08 -4.81
C ALA A 80 3.99 -7.39 -5.14
N VAL A 81 4.02 -8.36 -4.20
CA VAL A 81 4.77 -9.62 -4.36
C VAL A 81 3.91 -10.66 -5.07
N HIS A 82 4.20 -10.92 -6.35
CA HIS A 82 3.48 -11.93 -7.14
C HIS A 82 4.01 -13.34 -6.87
N PRO A 83 3.12 -14.33 -6.66
CA PRO A 83 3.51 -15.71 -6.40
C PRO A 83 4.46 -16.28 -7.46
N THR A 84 4.09 -16.15 -8.73
CA THR A 84 4.89 -16.68 -9.84
C THR A 84 6.25 -16.02 -9.98
N ASN A 85 6.34 -14.71 -9.73
CA ASN A 85 7.61 -14.00 -9.77
C ASN A 85 8.54 -14.42 -8.63
N LEU A 86 8.00 -14.53 -7.41
CA LEU A 86 8.72 -15.04 -6.25
C LEU A 86 9.29 -16.44 -6.53
N ASN A 87 8.47 -17.33 -7.07
CA ASN A 87 8.89 -18.68 -7.42
C ASN A 87 9.95 -18.70 -8.53
N ARG A 88 9.83 -17.81 -9.52
CA ARG A 88 10.79 -17.67 -10.62
C ARG A 88 12.18 -17.19 -10.17
N MET A 89 12.25 -16.19 -9.32
CA MET A 89 13.51 -15.68 -8.75
C MET A 89 14.05 -16.59 -7.64
N GLY A 90 13.15 -17.27 -6.95
CA GLY A 90 13.43 -18.07 -5.77
C GLY A 90 13.23 -17.31 -4.47
N TRP A 91 12.79 -18.02 -3.46
CA TRP A 91 12.38 -17.46 -2.16
C TRP A 91 13.51 -16.66 -1.49
N ASP A 92 14.70 -17.28 -1.36
CA ASP A 92 15.82 -16.63 -0.67
C ASP A 92 16.21 -15.31 -1.36
N ALA A 93 16.39 -15.33 -2.68
CA ALA A 93 16.79 -14.14 -3.44
C ALA A 93 15.70 -13.05 -3.41
N THR A 94 14.41 -13.43 -3.43
CA THR A 94 13.31 -12.46 -3.33
C THR A 94 13.29 -11.80 -1.94
N PHE A 95 13.46 -12.59 -0.88
CA PHE A 95 13.49 -12.05 0.48
C PHE A 95 14.74 -11.20 0.75
N GLU A 96 15.90 -11.55 0.19
CA GLU A 96 17.11 -10.70 0.24
C GLU A 96 16.86 -9.33 -0.46
N ALA A 97 16.19 -9.33 -1.61
CA ALA A 97 15.81 -8.09 -2.27
C ALA A 97 14.81 -7.28 -1.43
N MET A 98 13.81 -7.92 -0.83
CA MET A 98 12.85 -7.24 0.06
C MET A 98 13.52 -6.66 1.31
N ASP A 99 14.46 -7.39 1.94
CA ASP A 99 15.25 -6.85 3.08
C ASP A 99 15.93 -5.55 2.72
N GLN A 100 16.57 -5.52 1.54
CA GLN A 100 17.24 -4.31 1.07
C GLN A 100 16.24 -3.18 0.79
N GLY A 101 15.07 -3.49 0.22
CA GLY A 101 14.00 -2.53 0.00
C GLY A 101 13.44 -1.95 1.30
N ILE A 102 13.23 -2.79 2.32
CA ILE A 102 12.77 -2.38 3.64
C ILE A 102 13.80 -1.43 4.29
N ALA A 103 15.10 -1.77 4.21
CA ALA A 103 16.15 -0.90 4.73
C ALA A 103 16.19 0.47 4.03
N TRP A 104 15.91 0.54 2.72
CA TRP A 104 15.79 1.83 2.03
C TRP A 104 14.50 2.56 2.42
N ALA A 105 13.38 1.87 2.58
CA ALA A 105 12.14 2.49 3.04
C ALA A 105 12.33 3.11 4.44
N GLU A 106 12.93 2.38 5.40
CA GLU A 106 13.30 2.88 6.72
C GLU A 106 14.20 4.11 6.63
N LYS A 107 15.26 4.04 5.82
CA LYS A 107 16.21 5.15 5.62
C LYS A 107 15.52 6.45 5.19
N TYR A 108 14.46 6.36 4.38
CA TYR A 108 13.70 7.50 3.88
C TYR A 108 12.41 7.77 4.67
N GLY A 109 12.22 7.14 5.83
CA GLY A 109 11.09 7.39 6.72
C GLY A 109 9.76 6.89 6.20
N MET A 110 9.76 5.91 5.30
CA MET A 110 8.55 5.30 4.76
C MET A 110 8.26 3.96 5.42
N TYR A 111 6.99 3.70 5.70
CA TYR A 111 6.50 2.38 6.06
C TYR A 111 6.34 1.49 4.82
N VAL A 112 6.25 0.19 5.06
CA VAL A 112 6.02 -0.82 4.00
C VAL A 112 4.69 -1.54 4.25
N ILE A 113 3.87 -1.63 3.19
CA ILE A 113 2.78 -2.59 3.08
C ILE A 113 3.33 -3.81 2.34
N MET A 114 3.37 -4.96 3.00
CA MET A 114 3.69 -6.23 2.35
C MET A 114 2.42 -6.82 1.78
N ASP A 115 2.37 -7.03 0.48
CA ASP A 115 1.19 -7.51 -0.24
C ASP A 115 1.45 -8.85 -0.94
N TRP A 116 0.58 -9.83 -0.66
CA TRP A 116 0.52 -11.07 -1.43
C TRP A 116 -0.33 -10.84 -2.68
N HIS A 117 0.36 -10.44 -3.75
CA HIS A 117 -0.27 -9.87 -4.95
C HIS A 117 -0.84 -10.94 -5.88
N SER A 118 -1.93 -11.53 -5.48
CA SER A 118 -2.69 -12.49 -6.29
C SER A 118 -4.10 -11.97 -6.59
N ILE A 119 -4.65 -12.35 -7.74
CA ILE A 119 -5.98 -11.97 -8.21
C ILE A 119 -6.76 -13.22 -8.57
N GLY A 120 -7.78 -13.55 -7.76
CA GLY A 120 -8.61 -14.72 -8.02
C GLY A 120 -9.30 -15.28 -6.79
N ASN A 121 -9.66 -16.55 -6.89
CA ASN A 121 -10.32 -17.32 -5.83
C ASN A 121 -9.30 -18.26 -5.17
N LEU A 122 -8.74 -17.83 -4.06
CA LEU A 122 -7.75 -18.61 -3.31
C LEU A 122 -8.32 -19.92 -2.77
N LYS A 123 -9.62 -19.95 -2.40
CA LYS A 123 -10.27 -21.16 -1.88
C LYS A 123 -10.18 -22.34 -2.86
N ASP A 124 -10.44 -22.06 -4.12
CA ASP A 124 -10.49 -23.06 -5.19
C ASP A 124 -9.19 -23.08 -6.03
N ALA A 125 -8.21 -22.23 -5.70
CA ALA A 125 -6.98 -21.99 -6.47
C ALA A 125 -7.26 -21.70 -7.95
N LYS A 126 -8.17 -20.75 -8.22
CA LYS A 126 -8.61 -20.38 -9.57
C LYS A 126 -8.29 -18.94 -9.89
N TYR A 127 -7.50 -18.76 -10.92
CA TYR A 127 -6.96 -17.47 -11.36
C TYR A 127 -7.18 -17.28 -12.85
N THR A 128 -7.31 -16.02 -13.28
CA THR A 128 -7.51 -15.69 -14.69
C THR A 128 -6.20 -15.48 -15.45
N ASN A 129 -5.10 -15.32 -14.73
CA ASN A 129 -3.77 -15.14 -15.30
C ASN A 129 -2.76 -15.95 -14.47
N PRO A 130 -1.90 -16.77 -15.12
CA PRO A 130 -0.89 -17.58 -14.42
C PRO A 130 0.09 -16.80 -13.53
N MET A 131 0.21 -15.48 -13.72
CA MET A 131 1.04 -14.64 -12.86
C MET A 131 0.56 -14.62 -11.40
N TYR A 132 -0.71 -14.88 -11.20
CA TYR A 132 -1.38 -14.86 -9.89
C TYR A 132 -1.57 -16.25 -9.27
N ASP A 133 -1.13 -17.31 -9.97
CA ASP A 133 -1.33 -18.68 -9.51
C ASP A 133 -0.64 -18.90 -8.16
N THR A 134 -1.43 -19.35 -7.20
CA THR A 134 -1.01 -19.73 -5.85
C THR A 134 -2.03 -20.71 -5.26
N ASP A 135 -1.77 -21.22 -4.08
CA ASP A 135 -2.73 -22.00 -3.30
C ASP A 135 -2.68 -21.61 -1.81
N LEU A 136 -3.51 -22.25 -1.02
CA LEU A 136 -3.56 -22.00 0.42
C LEU A 136 -2.25 -22.37 1.11
N GLU A 137 -1.59 -23.45 0.72
CA GLU A 137 -0.35 -23.91 1.34
C GLU A 137 0.79 -22.92 1.07
N GLU A 138 0.94 -22.47 -0.17
CA GLU A 138 1.91 -21.45 -0.56
C GLU A 138 1.62 -20.10 0.10
N THR A 139 0.36 -19.67 0.13
CA THR A 139 -0.06 -18.44 0.80
C THR A 139 0.28 -18.48 2.30
N PHE A 140 -0.03 -19.58 3.00
CA PHE A 140 0.36 -19.74 4.40
C PHE A 140 1.88 -19.82 4.59
N ARG A 141 2.60 -20.44 3.67
CA ARG A 141 4.07 -20.46 3.69
C ARG A 141 4.63 -19.06 3.54
N PHE A 142 4.12 -18.28 2.60
CA PHE A 142 4.54 -16.90 2.40
C PHE A 142 4.36 -16.08 3.68
N TRP A 143 3.17 -16.10 4.26
CA TRP A 143 2.86 -15.31 5.45
C TRP A 143 3.64 -15.77 6.70
N ARG A 144 3.89 -17.05 6.86
CA ARG A 144 4.80 -17.54 7.93
C ARG A 144 6.20 -16.99 7.74
N THR A 145 6.71 -17.01 6.51
CA THR A 145 8.06 -16.54 6.20
C THR A 145 8.18 -15.05 6.44
N VAL A 146 7.24 -14.24 5.93
CA VAL A 146 7.17 -12.79 6.14
C VAL A 146 7.11 -12.47 7.63
N ALA A 147 6.15 -13.05 8.34
CA ALA A 147 5.93 -12.75 9.76
C ALA A 147 7.12 -13.16 10.63
N GLN A 148 7.75 -14.29 10.35
CA GLN A 148 8.94 -14.74 11.08
C GLN A 148 10.17 -13.88 10.80
N ARG A 149 10.36 -13.48 9.52
CA ARG A 149 11.52 -12.70 9.09
C ARG A 149 11.46 -11.27 9.61
N TYR A 150 10.28 -10.65 9.56
CA TYR A 150 10.09 -9.24 9.89
C TYR A 150 9.41 -9.01 11.24
N LYS A 151 9.43 -10.00 12.14
CA LYS A 151 8.79 -9.90 13.47
C LYS A 151 9.33 -8.78 14.36
N ASP A 152 10.55 -8.33 14.13
CA ASP A 152 11.23 -7.28 14.87
C ASP A 152 11.46 -6.02 13.99
N GLU A 153 10.79 -5.94 12.83
CA GLU A 153 10.98 -4.90 11.82
C GLU A 153 9.72 -4.02 11.67
N PRO A 154 9.63 -2.92 12.44
CA PRO A 154 8.42 -2.07 12.46
C PRO A 154 8.19 -1.29 11.16
N THR A 155 9.20 -1.18 10.28
CA THR A 155 9.04 -0.58 8.96
C THR A 155 8.02 -1.36 8.12
N VAL A 156 7.91 -2.69 8.29
CA VAL A 156 6.84 -3.52 7.72
C VAL A 156 5.60 -3.37 8.59
N ALA A 157 4.88 -2.28 8.39
CA ALA A 157 3.78 -1.86 9.25
C ALA A 157 2.47 -2.61 8.97
N LEU A 158 2.21 -2.94 7.70
CA LEU A 158 0.92 -3.48 7.26
C LEU A 158 1.11 -4.75 6.41
N TYR A 159 0.25 -5.74 6.65
CA TYR A 159 0.28 -7.06 6.03
C TYR A 159 -1.01 -7.25 5.22
N GLU A 160 -0.97 -7.01 3.92
CA GLU A 160 -2.12 -7.17 3.03
C GLU A 160 -2.27 -8.63 2.61
N VAL A 161 -3.19 -9.32 3.28
CA VAL A 161 -3.24 -10.78 3.29
C VAL A 161 -3.50 -11.42 1.93
N PHE A 162 -4.16 -10.68 1.02
CA PHE A 162 -4.40 -11.07 -0.37
C PHE A 162 -4.90 -9.84 -1.16
N ASN A 163 -4.30 -9.58 -2.32
CA ASN A 163 -4.54 -8.37 -3.10
C ASN A 163 -5.99 -8.22 -3.59
N GLU A 164 -6.43 -9.05 -4.53
CA GLU A 164 -7.73 -8.89 -5.20
C GLU A 164 -8.55 -10.18 -5.24
N PRO A 165 -9.25 -10.53 -4.15
CA PRO A 165 -10.16 -11.66 -4.17
C PRO A 165 -11.32 -11.40 -5.14
N THR A 166 -11.59 -12.38 -6.02
CA THR A 166 -12.70 -12.34 -6.95
C THR A 166 -13.22 -13.73 -7.26
N VAL A 167 -14.53 -13.82 -7.38
CA VAL A 167 -15.27 -14.98 -7.88
C VAL A 167 -16.05 -14.62 -9.15
N THR A 168 -15.72 -13.48 -9.77
CA THR A 168 -16.36 -12.99 -10.97
C THR A 168 -15.63 -13.54 -12.20
N GLY A 169 -16.34 -14.30 -13.01
CA GLY A 169 -15.82 -14.90 -14.23
C GLY A 169 -16.27 -16.36 -14.38
N PRO A 170 -16.24 -16.91 -15.58
CA PRO A 170 -16.80 -18.24 -15.86
C PRO A 170 -16.05 -19.39 -15.18
N ASP A 171 -14.77 -19.19 -14.85
CA ASP A 171 -13.89 -20.25 -14.36
C ASP A 171 -13.29 -19.95 -12.97
N THR A 172 -13.79 -18.94 -12.27
CA THR A 172 -13.25 -18.49 -10.97
C THR A 172 -13.81 -19.27 -9.76
N GLY A 173 -14.73 -20.21 -9.97
CA GLY A 173 -15.33 -20.99 -8.89
C GLY A 173 -16.28 -20.18 -8.01
N GLU A 174 -16.55 -20.70 -6.83
CA GLU A 174 -17.47 -20.09 -5.86
C GLU A 174 -16.77 -19.92 -4.51
N CYS A 175 -16.97 -18.78 -3.87
CA CYS A 175 -16.54 -18.51 -2.51
C CYS A 175 -17.51 -17.53 -1.87
N THR A 176 -18.12 -17.92 -0.75
CA THR A 176 -18.95 -17.02 0.03
C THR A 176 -18.08 -16.07 0.89
N TRP A 177 -18.70 -15.01 1.40
CA TRP A 177 -18.00 -14.11 2.31
C TRP A 177 -17.54 -14.83 3.58
N GLU A 178 -18.36 -15.70 4.14
CA GLU A 178 -18.03 -16.47 5.34
C GLU A 178 -16.82 -17.39 5.12
N GLU A 179 -16.75 -18.02 3.96
CA GLU A 179 -15.59 -18.87 3.61
C GLU A 179 -14.33 -18.00 3.41
N TRP A 180 -14.44 -16.88 2.70
CA TRP A 180 -13.34 -15.95 2.50
C TRP A 180 -12.87 -15.31 3.82
N LYS A 181 -13.79 -14.84 4.63
CA LYS A 181 -13.53 -14.36 6.00
C LYS A 181 -12.74 -15.40 6.79
N GLY A 182 -13.19 -16.66 6.79
CA GLY A 182 -12.51 -17.75 7.50
C GLY A 182 -11.09 -18.00 7.00
N ILE A 183 -10.82 -17.85 5.69
CA ILE A 183 -9.47 -17.96 5.12
C ILE A 183 -8.60 -16.79 5.58
N GLN A 184 -9.10 -15.55 5.50
CA GLN A 184 -8.37 -14.37 5.97
C GLN A 184 -8.02 -14.49 7.46
N GLU A 185 -8.96 -14.94 8.29
CA GLU A 185 -8.72 -15.15 9.73
C GLU A 185 -7.62 -16.20 9.99
N GLN A 186 -7.56 -17.27 9.21
CA GLN A 186 -6.49 -18.28 9.31
C GLN A 186 -5.13 -17.71 8.88
N ILE A 187 -5.09 -16.84 7.85
CA ILE A 187 -3.86 -16.15 7.44
C ILE A 187 -3.41 -15.21 8.56
N ILE A 188 -4.31 -14.43 9.13
CA ILE A 188 -4.03 -13.54 10.26
C ILE A 188 -3.47 -14.33 11.45
N ASP A 189 -4.11 -15.43 11.82
CA ASP A 189 -3.64 -16.29 12.90
C ASP A 189 -2.23 -16.85 12.61
N THR A 190 -1.94 -17.16 11.35
CA THR A 190 -0.61 -17.62 10.91
C THR A 190 0.45 -16.54 11.08
N ILE A 191 0.15 -15.30 10.70
CA ILE A 191 1.04 -14.14 10.89
C ILE A 191 1.31 -13.92 12.39
N ARG A 192 0.27 -13.98 13.21
CA ARG A 192 0.34 -13.66 14.64
C ARG A 192 1.06 -14.67 15.51
N VAL A 193 1.35 -15.85 14.98
CA VAL A 193 2.29 -16.78 15.65
C VAL A 193 3.65 -16.11 15.90
N TYR A 194 4.10 -15.25 14.99
CA TYR A 194 5.41 -14.60 15.04
C TYR A 194 5.34 -13.10 15.33
N ASN A 195 4.28 -12.44 14.90
CA ASN A 195 4.03 -11.03 15.13
C ASN A 195 2.60 -10.83 15.68
N PRO A 196 2.42 -10.95 17.02
CA PRO A 196 1.11 -10.91 17.66
C PRO A 196 0.32 -9.63 17.42
N ASP A 197 1.02 -8.52 17.23
CA ASP A 197 0.43 -7.18 17.07
C ASP A 197 0.35 -6.72 15.60
N ALA A 198 0.67 -7.61 14.65
CA ALA A 198 0.61 -7.29 13.23
C ALA A 198 -0.72 -6.69 12.82
N VAL A 199 -0.67 -5.59 12.08
CA VAL A 199 -1.84 -4.97 11.46
C VAL A 199 -2.08 -5.62 10.11
N CYS A 200 -3.18 -6.38 9.99
CA CYS A 200 -3.52 -7.11 8.79
C CYS A 200 -4.59 -6.35 7.98
N LEU A 201 -4.37 -6.24 6.68
CA LEU A 201 -5.29 -5.64 5.73
C LEU A 201 -6.12 -6.72 5.05
N CYS A 202 -7.44 -6.57 5.10
CA CYS A 202 -8.42 -7.58 4.66
C CYS A 202 -9.27 -7.04 3.51
N ALA A 203 -9.23 -7.71 2.37
CA ALA A 203 -9.99 -7.31 1.18
C ALA A 203 -11.34 -8.02 1.07
N GLY A 204 -12.34 -7.31 0.56
CA GLY A 204 -13.60 -7.88 0.11
C GLY A 204 -13.53 -8.38 -1.33
N PHE A 205 -14.66 -8.84 -1.87
CA PHE A 205 -14.74 -9.31 -3.27
C PHE A 205 -14.76 -8.19 -4.31
N ASN A 206 -15.01 -8.57 -5.55
CA ASN A 206 -15.04 -7.68 -6.71
C ASN A 206 -13.68 -6.98 -6.93
N TRP A 207 -12.60 -7.79 -6.91
CA TRP A 207 -11.23 -7.26 -7.01
C TRP A 207 -10.99 -6.21 -5.92
N ALA A 208 -11.11 -6.63 -4.67
CA ALA A 208 -10.95 -5.83 -3.45
C ALA A 208 -11.85 -4.56 -3.35
N TYR A 209 -12.86 -4.40 -4.21
CA TYR A 209 -13.68 -3.18 -4.21
C TYR A 209 -14.79 -3.17 -3.15
N ASP A 210 -15.51 -4.30 -2.99
CA ASP A 210 -16.77 -4.37 -2.24
C ASP A 210 -16.54 -4.80 -0.79
N LEU A 211 -16.84 -3.90 0.14
CA LEU A 211 -16.80 -4.16 1.58
C LEU A 211 -18.20 -4.26 2.22
N THR A 212 -19.27 -4.32 1.44
CA THR A 212 -20.64 -4.40 1.98
C THR A 212 -20.85 -5.56 2.96
N PRO A 213 -20.22 -6.75 2.82
CA PRO A 213 -20.40 -7.83 3.78
C PRO A 213 -19.85 -7.53 5.18
N VAL A 214 -18.91 -6.59 5.31
CA VAL A 214 -18.32 -6.19 6.60
C VAL A 214 -19.36 -5.60 7.54
N ALA A 215 -20.43 -4.99 6.99
CA ALA A 215 -21.52 -4.43 7.80
C ALA A 215 -22.19 -5.44 8.74
N THR A 216 -22.22 -6.72 8.34
CA THR A 216 -22.91 -7.78 9.09
C THR A 216 -21.99 -8.88 9.62
N ALA A 217 -20.83 -9.08 8.97
CA ALA A 217 -19.90 -10.15 9.31
C ALA A 217 -18.43 -9.64 9.20
N PRO A 218 -17.99 -8.73 10.06
CA PRO A 218 -16.60 -8.27 10.06
C PRO A 218 -15.63 -9.38 10.44
N ILE A 219 -14.35 -9.19 10.12
CA ILE A 219 -13.25 -10.05 10.60
C ILE A 219 -13.21 -10.03 12.13
N GLU A 220 -13.21 -11.19 12.74
CA GLU A 220 -13.25 -11.34 14.22
C GLU A 220 -11.83 -11.46 14.79
N ARG A 221 -10.95 -10.56 14.40
CA ARG A 221 -9.58 -10.46 14.92
C ARG A 221 -9.27 -8.99 15.23
N PRO A 222 -8.49 -8.70 16.31
CA PRO A 222 -8.03 -7.32 16.57
C PRO A 222 -7.02 -6.87 15.53
N ASN A 223 -6.60 -5.59 15.56
CA ASN A 223 -5.59 -5.02 14.66
C ASN A 223 -5.81 -5.38 13.19
N VAL A 224 -7.01 -5.17 12.69
CA VAL A 224 -7.34 -5.33 11.27
C VAL A 224 -7.79 -4.00 10.68
N ALA A 225 -7.52 -3.83 9.41
CA ALA A 225 -8.05 -2.77 8.57
C ALA A 225 -8.59 -3.39 7.28
N TYR A 226 -9.39 -2.65 6.54
CA TYR A 226 -10.00 -3.16 5.33
C TYR A 226 -9.42 -2.47 4.09
N VAL A 227 -9.41 -3.22 2.99
CA VAL A 227 -8.88 -2.77 1.70
C VAL A 227 -10.02 -2.55 0.71
N SER A 228 -9.92 -1.45 -0.06
CA SER A 228 -10.73 -1.26 -1.26
C SER A 228 -9.88 -0.74 -2.43
N HIS A 229 -10.22 -1.16 -3.66
CA HIS A 229 -9.61 -0.71 -4.91
C HIS A 229 -10.64 0.06 -5.75
N PRO A 230 -10.96 1.32 -5.40
CA PRO A 230 -12.03 2.10 -6.02
C PRO A 230 -11.60 2.78 -7.32
N TYR A 231 -11.15 2.01 -8.31
CA TYR A 231 -10.85 2.53 -9.63
C TYR A 231 -12.06 3.23 -10.28
N PRO A 232 -11.85 4.27 -11.12
CA PRO A 232 -12.90 5.19 -11.56
C PRO A 232 -14.10 4.54 -12.24
N MET A 233 -13.90 3.47 -12.99
CA MET A 233 -14.99 2.80 -13.73
C MET A 233 -15.64 1.65 -12.94
N LYS A 234 -15.27 1.42 -11.68
CA LYS A 234 -16.01 0.51 -10.79
C LYS A 234 -17.43 1.02 -10.55
N ARG A 235 -17.61 2.35 -10.57
CA ARG A 235 -18.91 3.03 -10.50
C ARG A 235 -18.94 4.22 -11.45
N SER A 236 -20.13 4.62 -11.87
CA SER A 236 -20.36 5.86 -12.61
C SER A 236 -20.43 7.06 -11.65
N GLN A 237 -20.21 8.26 -12.18
CA GLN A 237 -20.47 9.50 -11.44
C GLN A 237 -21.97 9.67 -11.14
N PRO A 238 -22.34 10.29 -9.99
CA PRO A 238 -21.46 10.76 -8.91
C PRO A 238 -20.92 9.59 -8.09
N TRP A 239 -19.61 9.63 -7.77
CA TRP A 239 -18.93 8.50 -7.12
C TRP A 239 -19.18 8.41 -5.61
N GLU A 240 -19.21 9.54 -4.91
CA GLU A 240 -19.09 9.60 -3.45
C GLU A 240 -20.21 8.84 -2.72
N GLU A 241 -21.45 8.97 -3.18
CA GLU A 241 -22.58 8.22 -2.60
C GLU A 241 -22.41 6.70 -2.76
N GLN A 242 -21.84 6.29 -3.88
CA GLN A 242 -21.60 4.89 -4.18
C GLN A 242 -20.39 4.36 -3.42
N TRP A 243 -19.30 5.15 -3.32
CA TRP A 243 -18.16 4.80 -2.48
C TRP A 243 -18.56 4.66 -1.01
N GLU A 244 -19.42 5.57 -0.51
CA GLU A 244 -19.94 5.49 0.86
C GLU A 244 -20.72 4.19 1.08
N ALA A 245 -21.57 3.79 0.13
CA ALA A 245 -22.38 2.58 0.22
C ALA A 245 -21.58 1.28 0.06
N ASP A 246 -20.53 1.28 -0.78
CA ASP A 246 -19.80 0.07 -1.15
C ASP A 246 -18.62 -0.24 -0.20
N PHE A 247 -17.90 0.79 0.31
CA PHE A 247 -16.74 0.60 1.19
C PHE A 247 -16.51 1.70 2.24
N GLY A 248 -16.92 2.92 1.96
CA GLY A 248 -16.58 4.09 2.76
C GLY A 248 -17.22 4.08 4.16
N PHE A 249 -18.40 3.49 4.30
CA PHE A 249 -19.07 3.31 5.58
C PHE A 249 -18.20 2.52 6.60
N VAL A 250 -17.31 1.66 6.10
CA VAL A 250 -16.40 0.87 6.96
C VAL A 250 -15.45 1.77 7.74
N ALA A 251 -15.06 2.90 7.13
CA ALA A 251 -14.16 3.88 7.76
C ALA A 251 -14.75 4.58 8.99
N ASP A 252 -16.06 4.44 9.24
CA ASP A 252 -16.68 4.93 10.47
C ASP A 252 -16.36 4.04 11.70
N THR A 253 -15.91 2.79 11.48
CA THR A 253 -15.68 1.80 12.55
C THR A 253 -14.27 1.22 12.53
N TYR A 254 -13.68 1.02 11.34
CA TYR A 254 -12.38 0.40 11.14
C TYR A 254 -11.51 1.28 10.25
N PRO A 255 -10.17 1.20 10.35
CA PRO A 255 -9.32 1.84 9.37
C PRO A 255 -9.55 1.22 7.99
N VAL A 256 -9.54 2.07 6.95
CA VAL A 256 -9.60 1.64 5.55
C VAL A 256 -8.35 2.13 4.83
N VAL A 257 -7.77 1.25 4.00
CA VAL A 257 -6.68 1.58 3.11
C VAL A 257 -7.10 1.26 1.68
N CYS A 258 -7.13 2.25 0.81
CA CYS A 258 -7.28 2.01 -0.62
C CYS A 258 -5.90 1.74 -1.21
N THR A 259 -5.47 0.46 -1.14
CA THR A 259 -4.11 0.06 -1.52
C THR A 259 -3.83 0.16 -3.02
N GLU A 260 -4.88 0.29 -3.82
CA GLU A 260 -4.78 0.66 -5.23
C GLU A 260 -5.82 1.70 -5.60
N ILE A 261 -5.34 2.84 -6.07
CA ILE A 261 -6.11 3.86 -6.78
C ILE A 261 -5.30 4.34 -7.98
N GLY A 262 -5.96 4.94 -8.94
CA GLY A 262 -5.26 5.52 -10.08
C GLY A 262 -6.19 5.77 -11.25
N PHE A 263 -5.70 6.50 -12.22
CA PHE A 263 -6.40 6.75 -13.47
C PHE A 263 -5.43 6.92 -14.64
N CYS A 264 -5.90 6.68 -15.86
CA CYS A 264 -5.21 7.10 -17.07
C CYS A 264 -6.21 7.61 -18.09
N LEU A 265 -5.75 8.44 -19.00
CA LEU A 265 -6.57 8.91 -20.11
C LEU A 265 -6.82 7.77 -21.10
N GLU A 266 -7.97 7.80 -21.77
CA GLU A 266 -8.38 6.75 -22.72
C GLU A 266 -7.36 6.47 -23.83
N ASN A 267 -6.57 7.47 -24.21
CA ASN A 267 -5.55 7.37 -25.26
C ASN A 267 -4.14 7.10 -24.74
N GLU A 268 -3.93 6.94 -23.44
CA GLU A 268 -2.62 6.61 -22.86
C GLU A 268 -2.29 5.13 -23.00
N LYS A 269 -1.00 4.81 -22.98
CA LYS A 269 -0.49 3.44 -23.03
C LYS A 269 -1.07 2.63 -21.87
N GLY A 270 -1.68 1.50 -22.19
CA GLY A 270 -2.22 0.58 -21.19
C GLY A 270 -3.60 0.99 -20.64
N ALA A 271 -4.28 1.97 -21.25
CA ALA A 271 -5.63 2.32 -20.87
C ALA A 271 -6.59 1.13 -21.00
N HIS A 272 -7.31 0.82 -19.95
CA HIS A 272 -8.24 -0.29 -19.87
C HIS A 272 -9.33 -0.04 -18.82
N ILE A 273 -10.40 -0.79 -18.87
CA ILE A 273 -11.39 -0.81 -17.77
C ILE A 273 -10.78 -1.60 -16.60
N PRO A 274 -10.82 -1.07 -15.35
CA PRO A 274 -11.66 0.04 -14.88
C PRO A 274 -10.90 1.38 -14.64
N VAL A 275 -9.72 1.61 -15.20
CA VAL A 275 -8.83 2.72 -14.79
C VAL A 275 -8.98 4.00 -15.62
N ILE A 276 -9.78 3.98 -16.70
CA ILE A 276 -9.92 5.14 -17.60
C ILE A 276 -10.68 6.27 -16.91
N SER A 277 -10.01 7.42 -16.76
CA SER A 277 -10.57 8.67 -16.24
C SER A 277 -9.59 9.84 -16.48
N THR A 278 -9.84 10.95 -15.79
CA THR A 278 -9.00 12.14 -15.76
C THR A 278 -8.68 12.53 -14.31
N ASP A 279 -7.99 13.65 -14.11
CA ASP A 279 -7.74 14.29 -12.81
C ASP A 279 -9.02 14.61 -12.03
N VAL A 280 -10.17 14.70 -12.71
CA VAL A 280 -11.49 14.82 -12.04
C VAL A 280 -11.68 13.68 -11.03
N TYR A 281 -11.37 12.43 -11.42
CA TYR A 281 -11.38 11.31 -10.47
C TYR A 281 -10.36 11.53 -9.34
N GLY A 282 -9.14 11.94 -9.70
CA GLY A 282 -8.08 12.21 -8.71
C GLY A 282 -8.53 13.20 -7.62
N HIS A 283 -9.17 14.30 -8.01
CA HIS A 283 -9.71 15.28 -7.08
C HIS A 283 -10.81 14.69 -6.18
N HIS A 284 -11.82 14.06 -6.77
CA HIS A 284 -12.94 13.48 -5.99
C HIS A 284 -12.47 12.42 -5.01
N ILE A 285 -11.59 11.49 -5.43
CA ILE A 285 -11.17 10.39 -4.55
C ILE A 285 -10.29 10.89 -3.40
N THR A 286 -9.38 11.83 -3.65
CA THR A 286 -8.52 12.38 -2.60
C THR A 286 -9.30 13.26 -1.61
N GLU A 287 -10.25 14.06 -2.07
CA GLU A 287 -11.15 14.84 -1.19
C GLU A 287 -12.01 13.91 -0.33
N TYR A 288 -12.53 12.83 -0.92
CA TYR A 288 -13.31 11.84 -0.18
C TYR A 288 -12.46 11.16 0.90
N PHE A 289 -11.22 10.78 0.59
CA PHE A 289 -10.31 10.15 1.55
C PHE A 289 -9.94 11.08 2.70
N GLU A 290 -9.66 12.35 2.43
CA GLU A 290 -9.40 13.34 3.49
C GLU A 290 -10.60 13.48 4.43
N LYS A 291 -11.80 13.52 3.88
CA LYS A 291 -13.04 13.60 4.68
C LYS A 291 -13.26 12.40 5.59
N LYS A 292 -12.86 11.20 5.14
CA LYS A 292 -13.10 9.93 5.85
C LYS A 292 -11.88 9.43 6.64
N GLY A 293 -10.72 10.08 6.54
CA GLY A 293 -9.47 9.58 7.13
C GLY A 293 -8.95 8.29 6.48
N ILE A 294 -9.27 8.06 5.21
CA ILE A 294 -8.87 6.85 4.47
C ILE A 294 -7.44 6.97 3.99
N SER A 295 -6.62 5.97 4.29
CA SER A 295 -5.26 5.82 3.78
C SER A 295 -5.23 5.27 2.36
N PHE A 296 -4.16 5.53 1.59
CA PHE A 296 -4.06 4.99 0.24
C PHE A 296 -2.65 4.84 -0.30
N THR A 297 -2.48 3.97 -1.31
CA THR A 297 -1.33 3.95 -2.22
C THR A 297 -1.79 4.03 -3.67
N VAL A 298 -1.01 4.74 -4.49
CA VAL A 298 -1.34 4.97 -5.90
C VAL A 298 -0.66 3.92 -6.78
N TRP A 299 -1.41 3.23 -7.58
CA TRP A 299 -0.93 2.30 -8.59
C TRP A 299 -0.52 3.05 -9.86
N CYS A 300 0.61 2.85 -10.48
CA CYS A 300 1.77 2.08 -10.06
C CYS A 300 3.05 2.91 -10.33
N PHE A 301 4.00 2.91 -9.41
CA PHE A 301 5.28 3.62 -9.59
C PHE A 301 6.20 2.82 -10.51
N ASP A 302 5.81 2.73 -11.77
CA ASP A 302 6.40 1.90 -12.82
C ASP A 302 6.14 2.55 -14.19
N THR A 303 6.85 2.10 -15.22
CA THR A 303 6.74 2.59 -16.60
C THR A 303 5.82 1.74 -17.48
N ASP A 304 5.43 0.55 -17.02
CA ASP A 304 4.71 -0.45 -17.81
C ASP A 304 3.39 -0.91 -17.21
N TRP A 305 3.29 -1.00 -15.88
CA TRP A 305 2.09 -1.47 -15.20
C TRP A 305 1.07 -0.36 -15.03
N SER A 306 0.17 -0.28 -16.02
CA SER A 306 -0.85 0.78 -16.09
C SER A 306 -1.94 0.65 -15.02
N PRO A 307 -2.42 1.79 -14.51
CA PRO A 307 -2.03 3.17 -14.81
C PRO A 307 -0.67 3.55 -14.21
N THR A 308 0.26 3.96 -15.06
CA THR A 308 1.63 4.26 -14.64
C THR A 308 1.76 5.63 -14.00
N LEU A 309 2.61 5.76 -12.99
CA LEU A 309 2.95 7.05 -12.36
C LEU A 309 4.14 7.75 -13.03
N ILE A 310 4.99 6.99 -13.71
CA ILE A 310 6.17 7.52 -14.41
C ILE A 310 6.19 7.04 -15.87
N ASP A 311 6.69 7.90 -16.75
CA ASP A 311 6.82 7.61 -18.18
C ASP A 311 8.15 6.92 -18.51
N ASP A 312 9.16 7.14 -17.68
CA ASP A 312 10.51 6.59 -17.86
C ASP A 312 11.24 6.41 -16.50
N TRP A 313 12.37 5.72 -16.53
CA TRP A 313 13.22 5.48 -15.36
C TRP A 313 14.11 6.69 -14.98
N ASN A 314 13.87 7.88 -15.58
CA ASN A 314 14.33 9.15 -15.04
C ASN A 314 13.28 9.76 -14.08
N PHE A 315 12.19 9.02 -13.84
CA PHE A 315 11.06 9.40 -13.00
C PHE A 315 10.28 10.62 -13.53
N THR A 316 10.21 10.76 -14.85
CA THR A 316 9.33 11.74 -15.49
C THR A 316 7.88 11.40 -15.15
N PRO A 317 7.14 12.27 -14.44
CA PRO A 317 5.78 11.93 -14.03
C PRO A 317 4.84 11.82 -15.23
N SER A 318 4.03 10.77 -15.29
CA SER A 318 2.92 10.61 -16.22
C SER A 318 1.80 11.63 -15.97
N THR A 319 0.67 11.53 -16.67
CA THR A 319 -0.49 12.40 -16.42
C THR A 319 -0.99 12.25 -14.98
N GLN A 320 -1.28 11.04 -14.55
CA GLN A 320 -1.67 10.82 -13.15
C GLN A 320 -0.51 11.06 -12.18
N GLY A 321 0.73 10.77 -12.61
CA GLY A 321 1.92 10.99 -11.80
C GLY A 321 2.11 12.44 -11.41
N ARG A 322 1.87 13.41 -12.30
CA ARG A 322 1.90 14.84 -11.97
C ARG A 322 0.88 15.19 -10.90
N PHE A 323 -0.35 14.72 -11.06
CA PHE A 323 -1.42 14.97 -10.10
C PHE A 323 -1.06 14.44 -8.70
N PHE A 324 -0.69 13.16 -8.61
CA PHE A 324 -0.42 12.54 -7.30
C PHE A 324 0.89 13.02 -6.68
N LYS A 325 1.94 13.33 -7.47
CA LYS A 325 3.16 13.95 -6.95
C LYS A 325 2.87 15.29 -6.27
N GLU A 326 2.15 16.16 -6.94
CA GLU A 326 1.77 17.48 -6.39
C GLU A 326 0.91 17.33 -5.13
N TYR A 327 -0.04 16.38 -5.14
CA TYR A 327 -0.89 16.12 -3.99
C TYR A 327 -0.10 15.60 -2.77
N LEU A 328 0.75 14.57 -2.98
CA LEU A 328 1.55 13.97 -1.90
C LEU A 328 2.56 14.96 -1.31
N GLN A 329 3.26 15.72 -2.15
CA GLN A 329 4.20 16.76 -1.70
C GLN A 329 3.50 17.84 -0.88
N LYS A 330 2.29 18.27 -1.29
CA LYS A 330 1.49 19.21 -0.51
C LYS A 330 1.15 18.63 0.87
N LYS A 331 0.72 17.37 0.94
CA LYS A 331 0.35 16.70 2.20
C LYS A 331 1.54 16.42 3.12
N ALA A 332 2.70 16.17 2.57
CA ALA A 332 3.94 15.99 3.34
C ALA A 332 4.45 17.31 3.96
N ALA A 333 4.01 18.47 3.43
CA ALA A 333 4.40 19.79 3.93
C ALA A 333 3.42 20.36 4.99
N GLU A 334 2.24 19.76 5.17
CA GLU A 334 1.25 20.12 6.20
C GLU A 334 1.63 19.55 7.57
#